data_ee98e75b86150a464dfafcf0fd8fd4d0
#
_entry.id   ee98e75b86150a464dfafcf0fd8fd4d0
#
_cell.length_a   1.000
_cell.length_b   1.000
_cell.length_c   1.000
_cell.angle_alpha   90.00
_cell.angle_beta   90.00
_cell.angle_gamma   90.00
#
_symmetry.space_group_name_H-M   'P 1'
#
loop_
_entity.id
_entity.type
_entity.pdbx_description
1 polymer ?
#
loop_
_entity_poly.entity_id
_entity_poly.type
_entity_poly.pdbx_seq_one_letter_code
_entity_poly.pdbx_strand_id
1 'polypeptide(L)'
;MPARTLMIQGTASSVGKSILVAGLCRIFRQDGFKVAPFKAQNMALNSFVTTEGGEIGRAQAVQAEAAGIEPSVHMNPVLLKPEADASSQIIVLGKVAKNLKASQYYSYTPKLLEIIKDSLNHLLANYDIVVIEGAGSPAEINLKKREIVNMRVARMAKAPVLLIGDIDRGGVFASIIGTMELLTKQECAFIRGFIINKFRGDLKLLKPGLDMLEKRTGKPILGVIPYFRHISIAQEDSVYLDERQITSASGTLDIAIIRLPHISNYDDFDPLEEPGCNLRYVSNLSEIGNPDLLILPGTKSTIADLIYLKQQGLAPVIAGMAQSGVPVIGICGGFQMLGSSILDPEKVESKQDRIDGLGLLKTTTIFNSHKRTTQVKARIAADDGLFKGLKDINVTGYEIHMGQTTNANGQPALHVIETPSGEADYFDGAVSRSGLVFGTYIHGLFHNAEFTNRLLSRLRQLRGLPATSTSSIDKQEMYDKLADVIRHNLDMSKVYEITFGRNHG
;
A
#
# COMPACT_ATOMS: atom_id res chain seq x y z
N MET A 1 24.34 17.54 -14.60
CA MET A 1 23.34 18.60 -14.86
C MET A 1 22.50 18.74 -13.60
N PRO A 2 21.86 19.89 -13.32
CA PRO A 2 20.95 19.96 -12.19
C PRO A 2 19.79 18.99 -12.42
N ALA A 3 19.33 18.34 -11.34
CA ALA A 3 18.21 17.42 -11.38
C ALA A 3 16.96 18.06 -12.00
N ARG A 4 16.19 17.29 -12.71
CA ARG A 4 14.92 17.70 -13.30
C ARG A 4 13.76 17.23 -12.45
N THR A 5 12.64 17.91 -12.55
CA THR A 5 11.43 17.56 -11.82
C THR A 5 10.25 17.44 -12.78
N LEU A 6 9.37 16.50 -12.49
CA LEU A 6 8.06 16.36 -13.14
C LEU A 6 7.04 16.06 -12.06
N MET A 7 5.91 16.74 -12.05
CA MET A 7 4.87 16.51 -11.03
C MET A 7 3.56 16.03 -11.64
N ILE A 8 2.99 14.98 -11.06
CA ILE A 8 1.68 14.45 -11.42
C ILE A 8 0.67 14.89 -10.36
N GLN A 9 -0.32 15.66 -10.76
CA GLN A 9 -1.46 16.02 -9.90
C GLN A 9 -2.74 15.46 -10.48
N GLY A 10 -3.73 15.19 -9.62
CA GLY A 10 -5.01 14.63 -10.04
C GLY A 10 -6.16 15.61 -9.85
N THR A 11 -7.23 15.46 -10.63
CA THR A 11 -8.49 16.19 -10.39
C THR A 11 -9.23 15.71 -9.14
N ALA A 12 -8.86 14.52 -8.62
CA ALA A 12 -9.41 13.92 -7.40
C ALA A 12 -8.44 12.87 -6.82
N SER A 13 -8.82 12.25 -5.69
CA SER A 13 -8.20 11.01 -5.20
C SER A 13 -8.51 9.85 -6.16
N SER A 14 -7.70 8.79 -6.11
CA SER A 14 -7.89 7.52 -6.85
C SER A 14 -7.98 7.65 -8.39
N VAL A 15 -7.57 8.79 -8.97
CA VAL A 15 -7.55 8.99 -10.44
C VAL A 15 -6.39 8.26 -11.14
N GLY A 16 -5.48 7.60 -10.38
CA GLY A 16 -4.37 6.83 -10.90
C GLY A 16 -3.01 7.54 -10.89
N LYS A 17 -2.83 8.58 -10.06
CA LYS A 17 -1.54 9.29 -9.90
C LYS A 17 -0.39 8.34 -9.58
N SER A 18 -0.56 7.50 -8.57
CA SER A 18 0.50 6.63 -8.03
C SER A 18 0.99 5.62 -9.07
N ILE A 19 0.05 5.01 -9.83
CA ILE A 19 0.38 4.09 -10.92
C ILE A 19 1.10 4.81 -12.05
N LEU A 20 0.66 6.01 -12.43
CA LEU A 20 1.32 6.80 -13.48
C LEU A 20 2.73 7.19 -13.07
N VAL A 21 2.94 7.60 -11.80
CA VAL A 21 4.27 7.92 -11.27
C VAL A 21 5.18 6.68 -11.28
N ALA A 22 4.68 5.50 -10.86
CA ALA A 22 5.44 4.25 -10.92
C ALA A 22 5.88 3.92 -12.36
N GLY A 23 4.96 4.04 -13.32
CA GLY A 23 5.27 3.78 -14.72
C GLY A 23 6.24 4.81 -15.32
N LEU A 24 6.11 6.09 -15.00
CA LEU A 24 7.08 7.13 -15.42
C LEU A 24 8.46 6.91 -14.79
N CYS A 25 8.53 6.51 -13.51
CA CYS A 25 9.79 6.13 -12.88
C CYS A 25 10.44 4.95 -13.62
N ARG A 26 9.65 3.94 -14.01
CA ARG A 26 10.16 2.79 -14.79
C ARG A 26 10.64 3.22 -16.17
N ILE A 27 9.87 4.04 -16.90
CA ILE A 27 10.23 4.57 -18.22
C ILE A 27 11.55 5.32 -18.16
N PHE A 28 11.68 6.30 -17.26
CA PHE A 28 12.92 7.10 -17.16
C PHE A 28 14.12 6.24 -16.76
N ARG A 29 13.91 5.22 -15.90
CA ARG A 29 14.98 4.24 -15.60
C ARG A 29 15.40 3.46 -16.85
N GLN A 30 14.45 2.93 -17.64
CA GLN A 30 14.74 2.20 -18.88
C GLN A 30 15.50 3.07 -19.88
N ASP A 31 15.26 4.38 -19.87
CA ASP A 31 15.92 5.35 -20.73
C ASP A 31 17.27 5.84 -20.15
N GLY A 32 17.74 5.22 -19.06
CA GLY A 32 19.09 5.39 -18.50
C GLY A 32 19.23 6.48 -17.44
N PHE A 33 18.15 7.10 -16.98
CA PHE A 33 18.20 8.13 -15.92
C PHE A 33 18.20 7.50 -14.52
N LYS A 34 18.89 8.16 -13.57
CA LYS A 34 18.71 7.90 -12.14
C LYS A 34 17.46 8.64 -11.65
N VAL A 35 16.41 7.88 -11.32
CA VAL A 35 15.09 8.44 -10.99
C VAL A 35 14.73 8.16 -9.56
N ALA A 36 14.14 9.14 -8.87
CA ALA A 36 13.49 8.93 -7.58
C ALA A 36 12.03 9.42 -7.60
N PRO A 37 11.10 8.70 -6.96
CA PRO A 37 9.77 9.21 -6.66
C PRO A 37 9.82 10.16 -5.46
N PHE A 38 8.84 11.07 -5.38
CA PHE A 38 8.64 11.92 -4.22
C PHE A 38 7.17 12.23 -4.00
N LYS A 39 6.70 12.06 -2.77
CA LYS A 39 5.38 12.53 -2.33
C LYS A 39 5.56 13.23 -0.98
N ALA A 40 5.36 14.54 -0.97
CA ALA A 40 5.64 15.39 0.19
C ALA A 40 4.93 14.90 1.45
N GLN A 41 3.65 14.56 1.32
CA GLN A 41 2.84 13.97 2.37
C GLN A 41 1.93 12.91 1.78
N ASN A 42 1.87 11.78 2.45
CA ASN A 42 0.92 10.73 2.15
C ASN A 42 -0.06 10.54 3.32
N MET A 43 -1.28 10.10 3.01
CA MET A 43 -2.28 9.67 4.00
C MET A 43 -2.71 8.26 3.62
N ALA A 44 -2.16 7.26 4.29
CA ALA A 44 -2.41 5.85 3.97
C ALA A 44 -2.28 4.97 5.22
N LEU A 45 -3.04 3.88 5.24
CA LEU A 45 -2.89 2.79 6.21
C LEU A 45 -1.83 1.77 5.75
N ASN A 46 -1.65 1.66 4.42
CA ASN A 46 -0.61 0.80 3.86
C ASN A 46 0.75 1.49 3.93
N SER A 47 1.70 0.84 4.53
CA SER A 47 3.06 1.35 4.71
C SER A 47 4.10 0.27 4.42
N PHE A 48 5.31 0.70 4.22
CA PHE A 48 6.49 -0.12 4.00
C PHE A 48 7.61 0.34 4.93
N VAL A 49 8.47 -0.57 5.34
CA VAL A 49 9.64 -0.28 6.17
C VAL A 49 10.88 -0.22 5.28
N THR A 50 11.58 0.93 5.28
CA THR A 50 12.85 1.10 4.56
C THR A 50 13.97 0.30 5.22
N THR A 51 15.08 0.09 4.52
CA THR A 51 16.28 -0.55 5.08
C THR A 51 16.86 0.21 6.28
N GLU A 52 16.61 1.52 6.37
CA GLU A 52 17.00 2.37 7.50
C GLU A 52 16.06 2.20 8.73
N GLY A 53 15.04 1.34 8.64
CA GLY A 53 14.03 1.15 9.68
C GLY A 53 12.99 2.26 9.76
N GLY A 54 12.86 3.07 8.72
CA GLY A 54 11.85 4.13 8.61
C GLY A 54 10.56 3.66 7.93
N GLU A 55 9.43 4.21 8.33
CA GLU A 55 8.12 3.92 7.76
C GLU A 55 7.74 4.93 6.68
N ILE A 56 7.38 4.47 5.49
CA ILE A 56 6.87 5.29 4.36
C ILE A 56 5.58 4.71 3.81
N GLY A 57 4.85 5.48 3.00
CA GLY A 57 3.68 4.99 2.27
C GLY A 57 4.04 3.90 1.26
N ARG A 58 3.21 2.85 1.16
CA ARG A 58 3.45 1.70 0.26
C ARG A 58 3.59 2.12 -1.21
N ALA A 59 2.79 3.11 -1.65
CA ALA A 59 2.87 3.60 -3.02
C ALA A 59 4.27 4.13 -3.39
N GLN A 60 4.96 4.82 -2.47
CA GLN A 60 6.30 5.34 -2.73
C GLN A 60 7.37 4.23 -2.72
N ALA A 61 7.17 3.17 -1.95
CA ALA A 61 8.02 1.98 -2.03
C ALA A 61 7.88 1.30 -3.40
N VAL A 62 6.64 1.12 -3.89
CA VAL A 62 6.35 0.58 -5.24
C VAL A 62 6.98 1.44 -6.34
N GLN A 63 6.90 2.77 -6.21
CA GLN A 63 7.50 3.70 -7.18
C GLN A 63 9.03 3.63 -7.17
N ALA A 64 9.65 3.44 -5.99
CA ALA A 64 11.09 3.22 -5.85
C ALA A 64 11.51 1.86 -6.45
N GLU A 65 10.75 0.79 -6.19
CA GLU A 65 10.95 -0.53 -6.79
C GLU A 65 10.87 -0.45 -8.34
N ALA A 66 9.90 0.30 -8.89
CA ALA A 66 9.79 0.55 -10.33
C ALA A 66 10.98 1.33 -10.89
N ALA A 67 11.49 2.32 -10.15
CA ALA A 67 12.70 3.05 -10.47
C ALA A 67 13.99 2.22 -10.29
N GLY A 68 13.89 1.04 -9.67
CA GLY A 68 15.01 0.13 -9.39
C GLY A 68 15.98 0.65 -8.36
N ILE A 69 15.48 1.34 -7.37
CA ILE A 69 16.22 1.88 -6.24
C ILE A 69 15.60 1.45 -4.93
N GLU A 70 16.40 1.44 -3.87
CA GLU A 70 15.90 1.18 -2.52
C GLU A 70 14.98 2.32 -2.03
N PRO A 71 13.83 2.00 -1.43
CA PRO A 71 12.96 2.99 -0.81
C PRO A 71 13.66 3.73 0.34
N SER A 72 13.52 5.06 0.39
CA SER A 72 14.09 5.93 1.42
C SER A 72 13.03 6.83 2.04
N VAL A 73 13.23 7.20 3.31
CA VAL A 73 12.33 8.10 4.04
C VAL A 73 12.19 9.48 3.39
N HIS A 74 13.16 9.88 2.59
CA HIS A 74 13.12 11.14 1.84
C HIS A 74 12.11 11.12 0.69
N MET A 75 11.70 9.94 0.21
CA MET A 75 10.70 9.81 -0.86
C MET A 75 9.28 10.10 -0.36
N ASN A 76 9.03 9.92 0.95
CA ASN A 76 7.78 10.26 1.62
C ASN A 76 8.06 10.79 3.04
N PRO A 77 8.53 12.04 3.17
CA PRO A 77 8.98 12.58 4.46
C PRO A 77 7.87 12.74 5.50
N VAL A 78 6.61 12.81 5.07
CA VAL A 78 5.46 12.91 5.98
C VAL A 78 4.43 11.85 5.62
N LEU A 79 4.14 10.95 6.55
CA LEU A 79 3.06 9.97 6.42
C LEU A 79 2.04 10.19 7.55
N LEU A 80 0.77 10.28 7.19
CA LEU A 80 -0.35 10.35 8.12
C LEU A 80 -1.07 9.01 8.12
N LYS A 81 -1.19 8.39 9.29
CA LYS A 81 -2.00 7.16 9.46
C LYS A 81 -3.28 7.54 10.22
N PRO A 82 -4.44 7.53 9.55
CA PRO A 82 -5.71 7.77 10.21
C PRO A 82 -5.92 6.78 11.37
N GLU A 83 -6.41 7.30 12.49
CA GLU A 83 -6.81 6.53 13.66
C GLU A 83 -8.30 6.75 13.94
N ALA A 84 -8.89 5.94 14.83
CA ALA A 84 -10.22 6.18 15.31
C ALA A 84 -10.32 7.60 15.96
N ASP A 85 -11.52 8.22 16.00
CA ASP A 85 -11.80 9.51 16.63
C ASP A 85 -11.18 10.76 15.96
N ALA A 86 -11.11 10.79 14.61
CA ALA A 86 -10.64 11.96 13.84
C ALA A 86 -9.21 12.42 14.21
N SER A 87 -8.38 11.51 14.66
CA SER A 87 -6.95 11.69 14.90
C SER A 87 -6.12 11.01 13.82
N SER A 88 -4.85 11.42 13.70
CA SER A 88 -3.88 10.76 12.85
C SER A 88 -2.54 10.66 13.56
N GLN A 89 -1.91 9.51 13.45
CA GLN A 89 -0.52 9.35 13.82
C GLN A 89 0.34 10.00 12.72
N ILE A 90 1.17 10.96 13.11
CA ILE A 90 2.09 11.65 12.21
C ILE A 90 3.46 10.98 12.27
N ILE A 91 3.90 10.51 11.12
CA ILE A 91 5.21 9.92 10.92
C ILE A 91 6.04 10.90 10.10
N VAL A 92 7.19 11.28 10.62
CA VAL A 92 8.12 12.24 9.98
C VAL A 92 9.46 11.55 9.80
N LEU A 93 9.96 11.56 8.57
CA LEU A 93 11.18 10.84 8.17
C LEU A 93 11.21 9.41 8.74
N GLY A 94 10.09 8.72 8.55
CA GLY A 94 9.92 7.32 8.94
C GLY A 94 9.72 7.04 10.43
N LYS A 95 9.72 8.07 11.29
CA LYS A 95 9.57 7.91 12.76
C LYS A 95 8.29 8.57 13.27
N VAL A 96 7.63 7.94 14.23
CA VAL A 96 6.46 8.51 14.89
C VAL A 96 6.86 9.80 15.60
N ALA A 97 6.29 10.92 15.16
CA ALA A 97 6.57 12.23 15.74
C ALA A 97 5.53 12.59 16.81
N LYS A 98 4.24 12.48 16.49
CA LYS A 98 3.12 12.82 17.38
C LYS A 98 1.82 12.18 16.87
N ASN A 99 0.87 12.02 17.82
CA ASN A 99 -0.54 11.81 17.49
C ASN A 99 -1.24 13.16 17.61
N LEU A 100 -1.83 13.69 16.55
CA LEU A 100 -2.47 14.99 16.51
C LEU A 100 -3.90 14.89 15.98
N LYS A 101 -4.79 15.68 16.57
CA LYS A 101 -6.10 15.96 15.98
C LYS A 101 -5.94 16.87 14.76
N ALA A 102 -6.86 16.77 13.79
CA ALA A 102 -6.82 17.58 12.57
C ALA A 102 -6.65 19.09 12.83
N SER A 103 -7.27 19.64 13.91
CA SER A 103 -7.12 21.04 14.28
C SER A 103 -5.71 21.43 14.69
N GLN A 104 -4.96 20.55 15.31
CA GLN A 104 -3.58 20.77 15.80
C GLN A 104 -2.55 20.58 14.69
N TYR A 105 -2.87 19.77 13.66
CA TYR A 105 -1.99 19.51 12.53
C TYR A 105 -1.55 20.79 11.82
N TYR A 106 -2.46 21.75 11.67
CA TYR A 106 -2.17 23.00 10.95
C TYR A 106 -1.12 23.90 11.62
N SER A 107 -0.96 23.83 12.93
CA SER A 107 0.11 24.56 13.62
C SER A 107 1.49 23.95 13.40
N TYR A 108 1.52 22.67 13.02
CA TYR A 108 2.76 21.93 12.77
C TYR A 108 3.25 22.06 11.30
N THR A 109 2.40 22.55 10.40
CA THR A 109 2.66 22.69 8.96
C THR A 109 3.96 23.43 8.61
N PRO A 110 4.37 24.56 9.24
CA PRO A 110 5.62 25.23 8.89
C PRO A 110 6.84 24.35 9.08
N LYS A 111 6.92 23.58 10.17
CA LYS A 111 8.01 22.65 10.43
C LYS A 111 8.04 21.50 9.40
N LEU A 112 6.86 21.00 9.02
CA LEU A 112 6.76 19.96 7.99
C LEU A 112 7.26 20.47 6.63
N LEU A 113 7.01 21.72 6.28
CA LEU A 113 7.48 22.31 5.03
C LEU A 113 9.01 22.37 4.92
N GLU A 114 9.70 22.65 6.02
CA GLU A 114 11.18 22.61 6.06
C GLU A 114 11.67 21.18 5.80
N ILE A 115 11.11 20.20 6.48
CA ILE A 115 11.46 18.79 6.31
C ILE A 115 11.18 18.30 4.88
N ILE A 116 10.04 18.70 4.29
CA ILE A 116 9.67 18.41 2.91
C ILE A 116 10.70 19.01 1.94
N LYS A 117 11.10 20.26 2.16
CA LYS A 117 12.10 20.94 1.34
C LYS A 117 13.47 20.27 1.43
N ASP A 118 13.91 19.90 2.63
CA ASP A 118 15.20 19.25 2.84
C ASP A 118 15.23 17.86 2.20
N SER A 119 14.12 17.09 2.33
CA SER A 119 14.00 15.79 1.68
C SER A 119 14.00 15.90 0.15
N LEU A 120 13.27 16.88 -0.39
CA LEU A 120 13.29 17.15 -1.84
C LEU A 120 14.69 17.53 -2.32
N ASN A 121 15.38 18.41 -1.59
CA ASN A 121 16.76 18.82 -1.92
C ASN A 121 17.72 17.63 -1.86
N HIS A 122 17.55 16.73 -0.89
CA HIS A 122 18.33 15.48 -0.80
C HIS A 122 18.17 14.65 -2.08
N LEU A 123 16.94 14.45 -2.55
CA LEU A 123 16.69 13.70 -3.77
C LEU A 123 17.23 14.42 -5.01
N LEU A 124 17.05 15.73 -5.11
CA LEU A 124 17.56 16.54 -6.22
C LEU A 124 19.11 16.54 -6.31
N ALA A 125 19.80 16.30 -5.20
CA ALA A 125 21.26 16.20 -5.18
C ALA A 125 21.78 14.83 -5.64
N ASN A 126 20.95 13.77 -5.59
CA ASN A 126 21.38 12.37 -5.79
C ASN A 126 20.83 11.72 -7.06
N TYR A 127 19.80 12.32 -7.69
CA TYR A 127 19.11 11.75 -8.84
C TYR A 127 19.06 12.74 -10.02
N ASP A 128 18.92 12.21 -11.24
CA ASP A 128 18.80 13.01 -12.46
C ASP A 128 17.38 13.58 -12.60
N ILE A 129 16.38 12.78 -12.18
CA ILE A 129 14.96 13.14 -12.25
C ILE A 129 14.28 12.81 -10.94
N VAL A 130 13.46 13.74 -10.43
CA VAL A 130 12.53 13.49 -9.33
C VAL A 130 11.09 13.57 -9.85
N VAL A 131 10.38 12.44 -9.85
CA VAL A 131 8.97 12.38 -10.23
C VAL A 131 8.12 12.59 -8.99
N ILE A 132 7.37 13.68 -8.96
CA ILE A 132 6.63 14.14 -7.79
C ILE A 132 5.16 13.75 -7.92
N GLU A 133 4.60 13.14 -6.87
CA GLU A 133 3.18 12.85 -6.77
C GLU A 133 2.47 13.87 -5.89
N GLY A 134 1.38 14.47 -6.39
CA GLY A 134 0.46 15.27 -5.58
C GLY A 134 -0.52 14.40 -4.80
N ALA A 135 -1.26 15.00 -3.87
CA ALA A 135 -2.29 14.31 -3.08
C ALA A 135 -3.67 14.96 -3.29
N GLY A 136 -4.72 14.14 -3.46
CA GLY A 136 -6.07 14.62 -3.75
C GLY A 136 -6.13 15.49 -5.00
N SER A 137 -6.74 16.67 -4.89
CA SER A 137 -6.87 17.66 -5.95
C SER A 137 -6.20 18.99 -5.56
N PRO A 138 -5.55 19.71 -6.48
CA PRO A 138 -5.06 21.08 -6.23
C PRO A 138 -6.19 22.11 -6.11
N ALA A 139 -7.44 21.72 -6.42
CA ALA A 139 -8.61 22.57 -6.37
C ALA A 139 -9.36 22.55 -5.04
N GLU A 140 -8.80 21.93 -3.99
CA GLU A 140 -9.35 21.96 -2.62
C GLU A 140 -9.19 23.36 -2.01
N ILE A 141 -10.05 24.32 -2.43
CA ILE A 141 -9.94 25.76 -2.10
C ILE A 141 -10.04 26.04 -0.61
N ASN A 142 -10.80 25.22 0.12
CA ASN A 142 -10.93 25.26 1.59
C ASN A 142 -9.62 24.93 2.32
N LEU A 143 -8.73 24.15 1.73
CA LEU A 143 -7.44 23.75 2.28
C LEU A 143 -6.26 24.54 1.71
N LYS A 144 -6.48 25.35 0.66
CA LYS A 144 -5.44 25.99 -0.16
C LYS A 144 -4.37 26.76 0.62
N LYS A 145 -4.76 27.49 1.67
CA LYS A 145 -3.82 28.26 2.50
C LYS A 145 -2.85 27.39 3.31
N ARG A 146 -3.21 26.14 3.56
CA ARG A 146 -2.50 25.18 4.44
C ARG A 146 -1.98 23.95 3.68
N GLU A 147 -2.20 23.92 2.38
CA GLU A 147 -1.80 22.85 1.48
C GLU A 147 -0.26 22.74 1.42
N ILE A 148 0.27 21.52 1.51
CA ILE A 148 1.70 21.21 1.47
C ILE A 148 2.05 20.08 0.49
N VAL A 149 1.13 19.74 -0.43
CA VAL A 149 1.23 18.52 -1.26
C VAL A 149 1.12 18.76 -2.77
N ASN A 150 0.47 19.86 -3.20
CA ASN A 150 0.18 20.13 -4.60
C ASN A 150 0.92 21.37 -5.12
N MET A 151 0.23 22.51 -5.25
CA MET A 151 0.80 23.71 -5.88
C MET A 151 1.95 24.36 -5.09
N ARG A 152 1.98 24.18 -3.77
CA ARG A 152 3.11 24.63 -2.96
C ARG A 152 4.38 23.83 -3.26
N VAL A 153 4.24 22.50 -3.42
CA VAL A 153 5.36 21.63 -3.80
C VAL A 153 5.77 21.89 -5.24
N ALA A 154 4.82 22.06 -6.17
CA ALA A 154 5.13 22.41 -7.56
C ALA A 154 5.99 23.70 -7.64
N ARG A 155 5.65 24.72 -6.86
CA ARG A 155 6.43 25.97 -6.78
C ARG A 155 7.80 25.77 -6.14
N MET A 156 7.86 25.02 -5.03
CA MET A 156 9.11 24.70 -4.32
C MET A 156 10.10 23.96 -5.22
N ALA A 157 9.63 22.96 -5.95
CA ALA A 157 10.40 22.15 -6.87
C ALA A 157 10.61 22.83 -8.25
N LYS A 158 9.92 23.93 -8.54
CA LYS A 158 9.79 24.51 -9.90
C LYS A 158 9.35 23.46 -10.92
N ALA A 159 8.52 22.52 -10.51
CA ALA A 159 8.15 21.36 -11.30
C ALA A 159 7.02 21.68 -12.28
N PRO A 160 7.18 21.36 -13.58
CA PRO A 160 6.05 21.31 -14.50
C PRO A 160 5.05 20.25 -14.03
N VAL A 161 3.76 20.52 -14.17
CA VAL A 161 2.68 19.68 -13.68
C VAL A 161 1.92 19.07 -14.85
N LEU A 162 1.70 17.75 -14.80
CA LEU A 162 0.73 17.05 -15.64
C LEU A 162 -0.49 16.74 -14.77
N LEU A 163 -1.66 17.21 -15.21
CA LEU A 163 -2.92 17.01 -14.50
C LEU A 163 -3.65 15.80 -15.08
N ILE A 164 -3.89 14.78 -14.23
CA ILE A 164 -4.58 13.54 -14.61
C ILE A 164 -6.05 13.56 -14.16
N GLY A 165 -6.95 13.17 -15.06
CA GLY A 165 -8.37 12.98 -14.79
C GLY A 165 -8.83 11.55 -15.06
N ASP A 166 -9.74 11.04 -14.23
CA ASP A 166 -10.37 9.73 -14.36
C ASP A 166 -11.66 9.86 -15.20
N ILE A 167 -11.74 9.14 -16.32
CA ILE A 167 -12.92 9.15 -17.18
C ILE A 167 -13.93 8.06 -16.85
N ASP A 168 -13.53 7.00 -16.16
CA ASP A 168 -14.37 5.84 -15.86
C ASP A 168 -15.58 6.21 -14.98
N ARG A 169 -15.39 7.18 -14.08
CA ARG A 169 -16.44 7.70 -13.19
C ARG A 169 -17.33 8.77 -13.84
N GLY A 170 -17.04 9.17 -15.07
CA GLY A 170 -17.72 10.26 -15.76
C GLY A 170 -17.27 11.66 -15.31
N GLY A 171 -17.65 12.69 -16.07
CA GLY A 171 -17.41 14.09 -15.72
C GLY A 171 -15.96 14.58 -15.84
N VAL A 172 -15.04 13.85 -16.47
CA VAL A 172 -13.61 14.20 -16.56
C VAL A 172 -13.35 15.59 -17.14
N PHE A 173 -14.09 16.00 -18.16
CA PHE A 173 -13.96 17.34 -18.76
C PHE A 173 -14.33 18.44 -17.77
N ALA A 174 -15.44 18.27 -17.05
CA ALA A 174 -15.86 19.21 -16.00
C ALA A 174 -14.83 19.28 -14.88
N SER A 175 -14.29 18.14 -14.45
CA SER A 175 -13.28 18.06 -13.37
C SER A 175 -11.99 18.78 -13.77
N ILE A 176 -11.49 18.61 -15.00
CA ILE A 176 -10.29 19.30 -15.48
C ILE A 176 -10.55 20.80 -15.62
N ILE A 177 -11.64 21.21 -16.30
CA ILE A 177 -11.99 22.62 -16.48
C ILE A 177 -12.21 23.29 -15.13
N GLY A 178 -12.97 22.67 -14.22
CA GLY A 178 -13.22 23.19 -12.87
C GLY A 178 -11.94 23.32 -12.06
N THR A 179 -11.01 22.36 -12.17
CA THR A 179 -9.70 22.46 -11.54
C THR A 179 -8.92 23.67 -12.05
N MET A 180 -8.87 23.86 -13.38
CA MET A 180 -8.18 25.01 -13.98
C MET A 180 -8.82 26.35 -13.59
N GLU A 181 -10.12 26.42 -13.46
CA GLU A 181 -10.86 27.65 -13.09
C GLU A 181 -10.62 28.04 -11.62
N LEU A 182 -10.51 27.05 -10.73
CA LEU A 182 -10.28 27.27 -9.28
C LEU A 182 -8.81 27.60 -8.94
N LEU A 183 -7.89 27.34 -9.86
CA LEU A 183 -6.48 27.67 -9.69
C LEU A 183 -6.22 29.13 -10.11
N THR A 184 -5.25 29.78 -9.46
CA THR A 184 -4.79 31.10 -9.89
C THR A 184 -4.04 31.03 -11.22
N LYS A 185 -3.98 32.16 -11.95
CA LYS A 185 -3.20 32.24 -13.21
C LYS A 185 -1.75 31.77 -13.05
N GLN A 186 -1.13 32.07 -11.91
CA GLN A 186 0.23 31.63 -11.62
C GLN A 186 0.33 30.11 -11.42
N GLU A 187 -0.67 29.49 -10.77
CA GLU A 187 -0.72 28.05 -10.60
C GLU A 187 -1.03 27.33 -11.91
N CYS A 188 -1.97 27.85 -12.71
CA CYS A 188 -2.24 27.34 -14.06
C CYS A 188 -1.01 27.35 -14.97
N ALA A 189 -0.05 28.27 -14.75
CA ALA A 189 1.18 28.32 -15.53
C ALA A 189 2.10 27.09 -15.29
N PHE A 190 2.01 26.43 -14.13
CA PHE A 190 2.72 25.19 -13.86
C PHE A 190 2.11 24.00 -14.60
N ILE A 191 0.79 24.00 -14.88
CA ILE A 191 0.15 22.91 -15.61
C ILE A 191 0.55 22.98 -17.07
N ARG A 192 1.20 21.92 -17.56
CA ARG A 192 1.78 21.83 -18.91
C ARG A 192 0.97 20.96 -19.85
N GLY A 193 0.10 20.09 -19.33
CA GLY A 193 -0.77 19.24 -20.12
C GLY A 193 -1.67 18.36 -19.26
N PHE A 194 -2.57 17.67 -19.93
CA PHE A 194 -3.54 16.79 -19.30
C PHE A 194 -3.33 15.34 -19.73
N ILE A 195 -3.71 14.41 -18.85
CA ILE A 195 -3.76 12.98 -19.14
C ILE A 195 -5.15 12.50 -18.77
N ILE A 196 -5.81 11.82 -19.69
CA ILE A 196 -7.08 11.13 -19.44
C ILE A 196 -6.77 9.70 -19.08
N ASN A 197 -7.23 9.24 -17.92
CA ASN A 197 -6.93 7.90 -17.41
C ASN A 197 -8.17 7.02 -17.28
N LYS A 198 -7.96 5.72 -17.22
CA LYS A 198 -8.97 4.67 -17.06
C LYS A 198 -9.99 4.66 -18.21
N PHE A 199 -9.54 4.93 -19.42
CA PHE A 199 -10.41 4.98 -20.59
C PHE A 199 -10.88 3.57 -20.99
N ARG A 200 -12.19 3.47 -21.25
CA ARG A 200 -12.85 2.29 -21.85
C ARG A 200 -13.70 2.77 -23.02
N GLY A 201 -13.49 2.22 -24.19
CA GLY A 201 -14.32 2.54 -25.35
C GLY A 201 -13.55 2.91 -26.61
N ASP A 202 -14.23 3.57 -27.55
CA ASP A 202 -13.65 4.01 -28.82
C ASP A 202 -13.06 5.43 -28.67
N LEU A 203 -11.76 5.55 -28.90
CA LEU A 203 -11.04 6.83 -28.85
C LEU A 203 -11.56 7.85 -29.87
N LYS A 204 -12.13 7.39 -31.00
CA LYS A 204 -12.72 8.28 -32.03
C LYS A 204 -13.90 9.06 -31.46
N LEU A 205 -14.71 8.45 -30.59
CA LEU A 205 -15.84 9.11 -29.93
C LEU A 205 -15.38 10.11 -28.86
N LEU A 206 -14.22 9.90 -28.26
CA LEU A 206 -13.66 10.79 -27.25
C LEU A 206 -13.01 12.04 -27.88
N LYS A 207 -12.45 11.92 -29.08
CA LYS A 207 -11.64 12.94 -29.75
C LYS A 207 -12.27 14.34 -29.77
N PRO A 208 -13.54 14.56 -30.13
CA PRO A 208 -14.14 15.90 -30.12
C PRO A 208 -14.11 16.57 -28.74
N GLY A 209 -14.24 15.76 -27.67
CA GLY A 209 -14.13 16.24 -26.28
C GLY A 209 -12.70 16.66 -25.92
N LEU A 210 -11.70 15.91 -26.41
CA LEU A 210 -10.28 16.27 -26.21
C LEU A 210 -9.96 17.59 -26.93
N ASP A 211 -10.37 17.72 -28.18
CA ASP A 211 -10.16 18.93 -29.00
C ASP A 211 -10.82 20.18 -28.33
N MET A 212 -12.02 19.98 -27.76
CA MET A 212 -12.73 21.05 -27.02
C MET A 212 -11.91 21.43 -25.74
N LEU A 213 -11.39 20.46 -25.02
CA LEU A 213 -10.63 20.69 -23.78
C LEU A 213 -9.34 21.47 -24.09
N GLU A 214 -8.60 21.07 -25.13
CA GLU A 214 -7.38 21.77 -25.57
C GLU A 214 -7.69 23.22 -25.98
N LYS A 215 -8.73 23.41 -26.81
CA LYS A 215 -9.16 24.75 -27.25
C LYS A 215 -9.54 25.63 -26.06
N ARG A 216 -10.26 25.09 -25.08
CA ARG A 216 -10.75 25.86 -23.93
C ARG A 216 -9.65 26.22 -22.95
N THR A 217 -8.71 25.33 -22.73
CA THR A 217 -7.67 25.50 -21.69
C THR A 217 -6.34 26.02 -22.23
N GLY A 218 -6.10 25.93 -23.53
CA GLY A 218 -4.83 26.24 -24.17
C GLY A 218 -3.69 25.31 -23.78
N LYS A 219 -4.00 24.09 -23.26
CA LYS A 219 -3.04 23.09 -22.82
C LYS A 219 -3.25 21.79 -23.59
N PRO A 220 -2.17 21.08 -23.98
CA PRO A 220 -2.28 19.85 -24.76
C PRO A 220 -2.80 18.68 -23.91
N ILE A 221 -3.49 17.76 -24.57
CA ILE A 221 -3.73 16.40 -24.07
C ILE A 221 -2.49 15.57 -24.42
N LEU A 222 -1.80 15.08 -23.42
CA LEU A 222 -0.57 14.28 -23.60
C LEU A 222 -0.86 12.81 -23.90
N GLY A 223 -2.07 12.36 -23.57
CA GLY A 223 -2.48 10.99 -23.88
C GLY A 223 -3.75 10.57 -23.17
N VAL A 224 -4.23 9.40 -23.62
CA VAL A 224 -5.41 8.71 -23.07
C VAL A 224 -4.98 7.30 -22.67
N ILE A 225 -4.89 7.05 -21.38
CA ILE A 225 -4.43 5.78 -20.82
C ILE A 225 -5.63 4.85 -20.65
N PRO A 226 -5.59 3.62 -21.21
CA PRO A 226 -6.67 2.66 -21.08
C PRO A 226 -6.80 2.16 -19.62
N TYR A 227 -7.95 1.59 -19.29
CA TYR A 227 -8.18 0.91 -18.03
C TYR A 227 -7.38 -0.41 -18.00
N PHE A 228 -6.53 -0.58 -16.98
CA PHE A 228 -5.74 -1.79 -16.80
C PHE A 228 -6.54 -2.86 -16.05
N ARG A 229 -6.63 -4.08 -16.61
CA ARG A 229 -7.28 -5.22 -15.94
C ARG A 229 -6.30 -6.27 -15.40
N HIS A 230 -5.02 -6.24 -15.85
CA HIS A 230 -4.07 -7.32 -15.63
C HIS A 230 -2.70 -6.85 -15.09
N ILE A 231 -2.62 -5.61 -14.59
CA ILE A 231 -1.41 -5.09 -13.95
C ILE A 231 -1.71 -5.00 -12.46
N SER A 232 -1.31 -6.04 -11.72
CA SER A 232 -1.43 -6.08 -10.26
C SER A 232 -0.27 -5.32 -9.63
N ILE A 233 -0.47 -4.02 -9.40
CA ILE A 233 0.45 -3.17 -8.65
C ILE A 233 -0.27 -2.75 -7.38
N ALA A 234 0.39 -2.90 -6.23
CA ALA A 234 -0.17 -2.55 -4.93
C ALA A 234 -0.75 -1.13 -4.95
N GLN A 235 -2.04 -1.02 -4.67
CA GLN A 235 -2.77 0.25 -4.66
C GLN A 235 -2.79 0.84 -3.25
N GLU A 236 -2.87 2.16 -3.16
CA GLU A 236 -2.83 2.89 -1.91
C GLU A 236 -4.18 2.93 -1.19
N ASP A 237 -5.27 3.00 -1.97
CA ASP A 237 -6.63 3.20 -1.45
C ASP A 237 -7.36 1.87 -1.23
N SER A 238 -7.94 1.68 -0.04
CA SER A 238 -8.80 0.54 0.31
C SER A 238 -10.10 0.47 -0.53
N VAL A 239 -10.44 1.54 -1.26
CA VAL A 239 -11.55 1.57 -2.23
C VAL A 239 -11.40 0.49 -3.31
N TYR A 240 -10.17 0.11 -3.65
CA TYR A 240 -9.90 -1.00 -4.57
C TYR A 240 -10.45 -2.35 -4.05
N LEU A 241 -10.53 -2.54 -2.75
CA LEU A 241 -11.07 -3.77 -2.16
C LEU A 241 -12.57 -3.94 -2.42
N ASP A 242 -13.30 -2.85 -2.71
CA ASP A 242 -14.74 -2.86 -3.04
C ASP A 242 -15.02 -3.25 -4.51
N GLU A 243 -14.04 -3.10 -5.39
CA GLU A 243 -14.20 -3.33 -6.84
C GLU A 243 -13.85 -4.78 -7.25
N ARG A 244 -13.36 -5.62 -6.32
CA ARG A 244 -12.97 -7.00 -6.61
C ARG A 244 -14.20 -7.88 -6.82
N GLN A 245 -14.30 -8.51 -8.00
CA GLN A 245 -15.37 -9.46 -8.32
C GLN A 245 -15.01 -10.86 -7.82
N ILE A 246 -15.96 -11.51 -7.15
CA ILE A 246 -15.85 -12.90 -6.73
C ILE A 246 -15.96 -13.79 -7.97
N THR A 247 -14.89 -14.50 -8.31
CA THR A 247 -14.90 -15.52 -9.37
C THR A 247 -14.79 -16.88 -8.73
N SER A 248 -15.92 -17.59 -8.54
CA SER A 248 -15.91 -18.98 -8.10
C SER A 248 -15.83 -19.93 -9.30
N ALA A 249 -14.65 -20.49 -9.55
CA ALA A 249 -14.48 -21.60 -10.48
C ALA A 249 -14.31 -22.91 -9.70
N SER A 250 -14.85 -24.00 -10.22
CA SER A 250 -14.68 -25.35 -9.62
C SER A 250 -13.18 -25.73 -9.56
N GLY A 251 -12.72 -26.24 -8.42
CA GLY A 251 -11.33 -26.66 -8.22
C GLY A 251 -10.35 -25.55 -7.79
N THR A 252 -10.86 -24.37 -7.45
CA THR A 252 -10.04 -23.26 -6.90
C THR A 252 -10.02 -23.32 -5.37
N LEU A 253 -8.91 -22.87 -4.77
CA LEU A 253 -8.86 -22.60 -3.33
C LEU A 253 -9.67 -21.33 -3.02
N ASP A 254 -10.56 -21.40 -2.04
CA ASP A 254 -11.31 -20.23 -1.54
C ASP A 254 -10.59 -19.64 -0.33
N ILE A 255 -10.01 -18.46 -0.50
CA ILE A 255 -9.25 -17.73 0.53
C ILE A 255 -10.06 -16.51 0.94
N ALA A 256 -10.55 -16.51 2.19
CA ALA A 256 -11.33 -15.42 2.74
C ALA A 256 -10.46 -14.55 3.66
N ILE A 257 -10.38 -13.25 3.37
CA ILE A 257 -9.72 -12.26 4.20
C ILE A 257 -10.80 -11.45 4.92
N ILE A 258 -10.72 -11.36 6.22
CA ILE A 258 -11.65 -10.53 6.99
C ILE A 258 -11.36 -9.06 6.72
N ARG A 259 -12.34 -8.34 6.19
CA ARG A 259 -12.24 -6.91 5.95
C ARG A 259 -12.49 -6.13 7.23
N LEU A 260 -11.41 -5.79 7.91
CA LEU A 260 -11.46 -4.96 9.12
C LEU A 260 -11.67 -3.49 8.75
N PRO A 261 -12.37 -2.68 9.58
CA PRO A 261 -12.55 -1.24 9.34
C PRO A 261 -11.24 -0.46 9.19
N HIS A 262 -10.19 -0.84 9.92
CA HIS A 262 -8.88 -0.22 9.88
C HIS A 262 -7.81 -1.14 9.29
N ILE A 263 -8.20 -2.00 8.34
CA ILE A 263 -7.27 -2.90 7.64
C ILE A 263 -6.06 -2.12 7.13
N SER A 264 -4.88 -2.67 7.33
CA SER A 264 -3.61 -2.08 6.88
C SER A 264 -2.74 -3.11 6.22
N ASN A 265 -1.83 -2.66 5.34
CA ASN A 265 -0.88 -3.51 4.61
C ASN A 265 -1.57 -4.69 3.88
N TYR A 266 -2.71 -4.42 3.26
CA TYR A 266 -3.49 -5.43 2.54
C TYR A 266 -2.79 -5.94 1.26
N ASP A 267 -1.75 -5.26 0.80
CA ASP A 267 -0.86 -5.74 -0.25
C ASP A 267 -0.07 -7.01 0.14
N ASP A 268 -0.02 -7.36 1.43
CA ASP A 268 0.46 -8.65 1.89
C ASP A 268 -0.19 -9.82 1.15
N PHE A 269 -1.45 -9.68 0.74
CA PHE A 269 -2.26 -10.74 0.17
C PHE A 269 -2.29 -10.75 -1.36
N ASP A 270 -1.73 -9.74 -2.04
CA ASP A 270 -1.68 -9.68 -3.51
C ASP A 270 -1.02 -10.93 -4.14
N PRO A 271 0.04 -11.54 -3.55
CA PRO A 271 0.62 -12.76 -4.09
C PRO A 271 -0.29 -14.01 -4.01
N LEU A 272 -1.37 -13.95 -3.25
CA LEU A 272 -2.38 -15.02 -3.20
C LEU A 272 -3.39 -14.93 -4.36
N GLU A 273 -3.37 -13.86 -5.17
CA GLU A 273 -4.17 -13.71 -6.39
C GLU A 273 -3.55 -14.49 -7.55
N GLU A 274 -3.44 -15.80 -7.41
CA GLU A 274 -2.88 -16.66 -8.45
C GLU A 274 -3.98 -17.45 -9.18
N PRO A 275 -3.71 -17.92 -10.42
CA PRO A 275 -4.60 -18.85 -11.09
C PRO A 275 -4.89 -20.08 -10.21
N GLY A 276 -6.16 -20.36 -9.96
CA GLY A 276 -6.58 -21.45 -9.08
C GLY A 276 -6.76 -21.05 -7.60
N CYS A 277 -6.69 -19.77 -7.29
CA CYS A 277 -7.11 -19.20 -6.01
C CYS A 277 -8.26 -18.19 -6.23
N ASN A 278 -9.26 -18.25 -5.37
CA ASN A 278 -10.33 -17.26 -5.27
C ASN A 278 -10.08 -16.44 -4.01
N LEU A 279 -9.51 -15.25 -4.15
CA LEU A 279 -9.24 -14.35 -3.03
C LEU A 279 -10.40 -13.37 -2.86
N ARG A 280 -11.02 -13.36 -1.68
CA ARG A 280 -12.15 -12.47 -1.41
C ARG A 280 -12.06 -11.83 -0.04
N TYR A 281 -12.52 -10.58 0.05
CA TYR A 281 -12.64 -9.84 1.30
C TYR A 281 -14.06 -9.98 1.85
N VAL A 282 -14.18 -10.29 3.14
CA VAL A 282 -15.41 -10.61 3.84
C VAL A 282 -15.70 -9.56 4.90
N SER A 283 -16.81 -8.86 4.79
CA SER A 283 -17.22 -7.81 5.71
C SER A 283 -18.32 -8.24 6.69
N ASN A 284 -19.07 -9.29 6.36
CA ASN A 284 -20.21 -9.73 7.15
C ASN A 284 -20.38 -11.27 7.11
N LEU A 285 -21.24 -11.77 7.99
CA LEU A 285 -21.46 -13.22 8.15
C LEU A 285 -21.96 -13.92 6.89
N SER A 286 -22.80 -13.27 6.08
CA SER A 286 -23.37 -13.87 4.87
C SER A 286 -22.33 -14.09 3.77
N GLU A 287 -21.21 -13.37 3.82
CA GLU A 287 -20.13 -13.47 2.86
C GLU A 287 -19.06 -14.51 3.24
N ILE A 288 -19.00 -14.96 4.52
CA ILE A 288 -17.89 -15.79 5.00
C ILE A 288 -17.85 -17.17 4.31
N GLY A 289 -18.99 -17.78 4.04
CA GLY A 289 -19.07 -19.08 3.36
C GLY A 289 -18.29 -20.21 4.05
N ASN A 290 -17.66 -21.07 3.25
CA ASN A 290 -16.81 -22.19 3.73
C ASN A 290 -15.42 -22.09 3.09
N PRO A 291 -14.55 -21.17 3.54
CA PRO A 291 -13.25 -20.96 2.96
C PRO A 291 -12.29 -22.11 3.24
N ASP A 292 -11.32 -22.30 2.36
CA ASP A 292 -10.21 -23.24 2.52
C ASP A 292 -9.09 -22.64 3.40
N LEU A 293 -9.04 -21.32 3.47
CA LEU A 293 -8.16 -20.54 4.33
C LEU A 293 -8.88 -19.27 4.77
N LEU A 294 -8.83 -18.96 6.05
CA LEU A 294 -9.29 -17.71 6.62
C LEU A 294 -8.11 -16.86 7.07
N ILE A 295 -8.09 -15.57 6.70
CA ILE A 295 -7.03 -14.65 7.09
C ILE A 295 -7.59 -13.49 7.90
N LEU A 296 -7.00 -13.25 9.08
CA LEU A 296 -7.15 -12.03 9.87
C LEU A 296 -5.97 -11.11 9.52
N PRO A 297 -6.22 -10.01 8.80
CA PRO A 297 -5.16 -9.14 8.31
C PRO A 297 -4.57 -8.25 9.38
N GLY A 298 -3.51 -7.51 9.02
CA GLY A 298 -3.01 -6.40 9.80
C GLY A 298 -4.04 -5.27 9.91
N THR A 299 -4.02 -4.59 11.02
CA THR A 299 -4.89 -3.42 11.27
C THR A 299 -4.16 -2.35 12.06
N LYS A 300 -4.55 -1.09 11.83
CA LYS A 300 -4.03 0.05 12.58
C LYS A 300 -4.66 0.17 13.98
N SER A 301 -5.82 -0.44 14.22
CA SER A 301 -6.60 -0.31 15.46
C SER A 301 -7.10 -1.68 15.93
N THR A 302 -6.18 -2.48 16.48
CA THR A 302 -6.42 -3.89 16.81
C THR A 302 -7.59 -4.08 17.78
N ILE A 303 -7.62 -3.30 18.87
CA ILE A 303 -8.66 -3.43 19.89
C ILE A 303 -10.03 -3.01 19.35
N ALA A 304 -10.10 -1.91 18.61
CA ALA A 304 -11.35 -1.44 18.01
C ALA A 304 -11.89 -2.45 16.98
N ASP A 305 -11.02 -2.99 16.15
CA ASP A 305 -11.41 -3.97 15.14
C ASP A 305 -11.77 -5.34 15.74
N LEU A 306 -11.14 -5.75 16.85
CA LEU A 306 -11.56 -6.93 17.59
C LEU A 306 -12.96 -6.75 18.22
N ILE A 307 -13.26 -5.57 18.75
CA ILE A 307 -14.60 -5.22 19.24
C ILE A 307 -15.60 -5.29 18.09
N TYR A 308 -15.26 -4.73 16.93
CA TYR A 308 -16.09 -4.82 15.72
C TYR A 308 -16.38 -6.27 15.33
N LEU A 309 -15.38 -7.16 15.29
CA LEU A 309 -15.57 -8.58 14.99
C LEU A 309 -16.56 -9.27 15.97
N LYS A 310 -16.45 -8.93 17.25
CA LYS A 310 -17.38 -9.47 18.28
C LYS A 310 -18.79 -8.95 18.08
N GLN A 311 -18.96 -7.66 17.82
CA GLN A 311 -20.26 -7.02 17.61
C GLN A 311 -20.97 -7.51 16.34
N GLN A 312 -20.20 -7.76 15.26
CA GLN A 312 -20.74 -8.32 14.00
C GLN A 312 -20.99 -9.82 14.06
N GLY A 313 -20.68 -10.49 15.18
CA GLY A 313 -20.85 -11.93 15.32
C GLY A 313 -19.83 -12.76 14.54
N LEU A 314 -18.81 -12.13 13.93
CA LEU A 314 -17.76 -12.81 13.18
C LEU A 314 -16.81 -13.60 14.08
N ALA A 315 -16.52 -13.09 15.28
CA ALA A 315 -15.57 -13.71 16.22
C ALA A 315 -15.94 -15.17 16.57
N PRO A 316 -17.17 -15.52 16.99
CA PRO A 316 -17.53 -16.90 17.27
C PRO A 316 -17.54 -17.80 16.03
N VAL A 317 -17.86 -17.26 14.85
CA VAL A 317 -17.84 -18.03 13.60
C VAL A 317 -16.40 -18.37 13.19
N ILE A 318 -15.46 -17.41 13.27
CA ILE A 318 -14.04 -17.65 13.02
C ILE A 318 -13.50 -18.73 13.98
N ALA A 319 -13.84 -18.62 15.27
CA ALA A 319 -13.43 -19.62 16.26
C ALA A 319 -14.00 -21.01 15.97
N GLY A 320 -15.27 -21.11 15.59
CA GLY A 320 -15.93 -22.35 15.20
C GLY A 320 -15.30 -22.98 13.94
N MET A 321 -14.98 -22.19 12.93
CA MET A 321 -14.28 -22.65 11.73
C MET A 321 -12.90 -23.21 12.03
N ALA A 322 -12.12 -22.53 12.86
CA ALA A 322 -10.81 -23.02 13.29
C ALA A 322 -10.91 -24.35 14.06
N GLN A 323 -11.92 -24.50 14.94
CA GLN A 323 -12.20 -25.74 15.67
C GLN A 323 -12.64 -26.87 14.73
N SER A 324 -13.35 -26.55 13.64
CA SER A 324 -13.77 -27.51 12.61
C SER A 324 -12.64 -27.86 11.62
N GLY A 325 -11.42 -27.32 11.81
CA GLY A 325 -10.24 -27.66 11.02
C GLY A 325 -10.01 -26.74 9.81
N VAL A 326 -10.73 -25.63 9.69
CA VAL A 326 -10.40 -24.59 8.69
C VAL A 326 -9.12 -23.88 9.12
N PRO A 327 -8.10 -23.83 8.25
CA PRO A 327 -6.87 -23.09 8.52
C PRO A 327 -7.12 -21.60 8.75
N VAL A 328 -6.44 -21.01 9.74
CA VAL A 328 -6.56 -19.58 10.07
C VAL A 328 -5.17 -18.95 10.20
N ILE A 329 -4.94 -17.86 9.50
CA ILE A 329 -3.70 -17.09 9.55
C ILE A 329 -3.99 -15.69 10.09
N GLY A 330 -3.19 -15.24 11.07
CA GLY A 330 -3.23 -13.87 11.58
C GLY A 330 -1.94 -13.11 11.29
N ILE A 331 -2.04 -11.94 10.66
CA ILE A 331 -0.89 -11.07 10.40
C ILE A 331 -0.97 -9.84 11.31
N CYS A 332 0.10 -9.54 12.04
CA CYS A 332 0.27 -8.36 12.89
C CYS A 332 -0.92 -8.17 13.86
N GLY A 333 -1.82 -7.21 13.64
CA GLY A 333 -3.04 -7.06 14.44
C GLY A 333 -3.94 -8.30 14.43
N GLY A 334 -4.04 -8.99 13.31
CA GLY A 334 -4.74 -10.27 13.21
C GLY A 334 -4.10 -11.36 14.08
N PHE A 335 -2.77 -11.42 14.15
CA PHE A 335 -2.06 -12.32 15.07
C PHE A 335 -2.40 -11.99 16.54
N GLN A 336 -2.38 -10.71 16.91
CA GLN A 336 -2.75 -10.27 18.25
C GLN A 336 -4.19 -10.69 18.61
N MET A 337 -5.13 -10.57 17.67
CA MET A 337 -6.53 -11.00 17.86
C MET A 337 -6.70 -12.50 18.06
N LEU A 338 -5.85 -13.35 17.45
CA LEU A 338 -5.88 -14.80 17.61
C LEU A 338 -5.52 -15.24 19.02
N GLY A 339 -4.81 -14.41 19.78
CA GLY A 339 -4.37 -14.69 21.14
C GLY A 339 -5.48 -14.84 22.17
N SER A 340 -5.09 -15.18 23.39
CA SER A 340 -6.01 -15.30 24.53
C SER A 340 -6.47 -13.94 25.05
N SER A 341 -5.56 -12.95 25.07
CA SER A 341 -5.87 -11.59 25.56
C SER A 341 -4.92 -10.54 24.99
N ILE A 342 -5.44 -9.32 24.92
CA ILE A 342 -4.69 -8.10 24.58
C ILE A 342 -4.80 -7.16 25.79
N LEU A 343 -3.67 -6.68 26.27
CA LEU A 343 -3.55 -5.73 27.40
C LEU A 343 -3.03 -4.41 26.87
N ASP A 344 -3.65 -3.30 27.31
CA ASP A 344 -3.24 -1.92 26.98
C ASP A 344 -3.17 -1.04 28.24
N PRO A 345 -2.25 -1.37 29.18
CA PRO A 345 -2.15 -0.66 30.45
C PRO A 345 -1.75 0.81 30.29
N GLU A 346 -1.01 1.14 29.23
CA GLU A 346 -0.56 2.51 28.92
C GLU A 346 -1.55 3.31 28.08
N LYS A 347 -2.71 2.71 27.70
CA LYS A 347 -3.71 3.35 26.83
C LYS A 347 -3.12 3.81 25.49
N VAL A 348 -2.26 3.01 24.92
CA VAL A 348 -1.56 3.31 23.66
C VAL A 348 -2.51 3.30 22.48
N GLU A 349 -3.46 2.38 22.48
CA GLU A 349 -4.39 2.15 21.38
C GLU A 349 -5.85 2.36 21.75
N SER A 350 -6.22 2.09 23.01
CA SER A 350 -7.62 2.17 23.46
C SER A 350 -7.79 2.73 24.85
N LYS A 351 -9.04 2.92 25.27
CA LYS A 351 -9.39 3.28 26.65
C LYS A 351 -9.54 2.07 27.57
N GLN A 352 -9.50 0.85 27.03
CA GLN A 352 -9.66 -0.41 27.77
C GLN A 352 -8.29 -0.93 28.20
N ASP A 353 -8.19 -1.40 29.46
CA ASP A 353 -6.95 -2.00 29.95
C ASP A 353 -6.72 -3.41 29.39
N ARG A 354 -7.80 -4.12 29.05
CA ARG A 354 -7.79 -5.51 28.62
C ARG A 354 -8.98 -5.83 27.73
N ILE A 355 -8.74 -6.67 26.73
CA ILE A 355 -9.79 -7.33 25.96
C ILE A 355 -9.38 -8.79 25.74
N ASP A 356 -10.33 -9.71 25.83
CA ASP A 356 -10.08 -11.11 25.48
C ASP A 356 -10.02 -11.27 23.95
N GLY A 357 -9.02 -11.99 23.48
CA GLY A 357 -8.84 -12.32 22.07
C GLY A 357 -9.82 -13.42 21.61
N LEU A 358 -9.51 -14.06 20.49
CA LEU A 358 -10.27 -15.20 19.96
C LEU A 358 -9.90 -16.54 20.64
N GLY A 359 -8.81 -16.58 21.39
CA GLY A 359 -8.39 -17.75 22.16
C GLY A 359 -7.88 -18.92 21.31
N LEU A 360 -7.56 -18.68 20.03
CA LEU A 360 -7.09 -19.71 19.11
C LEU A 360 -5.60 -20.03 19.25
N LEU A 361 -4.84 -19.07 19.77
CA LEU A 361 -3.43 -19.19 20.13
C LEU A 361 -3.26 -18.92 21.63
N LYS A 362 -2.31 -19.62 22.26
CA LYS A 362 -1.96 -19.40 23.67
C LYS A 362 -0.98 -18.23 23.84
N THR A 363 -1.35 -17.10 23.31
CA THR A 363 -0.55 -15.88 23.34
C THR A 363 -1.25 -14.77 24.10
N THR A 364 -0.45 -13.89 24.70
CA THR A 364 -0.94 -12.64 25.30
C THR A 364 -0.13 -11.48 24.72
N THR A 365 -0.82 -10.47 24.22
CA THR A 365 -0.21 -9.26 23.68
C THR A 365 -0.32 -8.14 24.71
N ILE A 366 0.79 -7.39 24.90
CA ILE A 366 0.83 -6.19 25.74
C ILE A 366 1.23 -5.02 24.85
N PHE A 367 0.37 -4.01 24.75
CA PHE A 367 0.70 -2.76 24.08
C PHE A 367 1.61 -1.89 24.97
N ASN A 368 2.61 -1.31 24.34
CA ASN A 368 3.50 -0.32 24.96
C ASN A 368 3.77 0.80 23.95
N SER A 369 4.33 1.91 24.41
CA SER A 369 4.63 3.09 23.60
C SER A 369 5.77 2.90 22.59
N HIS A 370 6.51 1.78 22.67
CA HIS A 370 7.63 1.50 21.77
C HIS A 370 7.15 0.80 20.49
N LYS A 371 7.30 1.49 19.35
CA LYS A 371 7.00 0.94 18.03
C LYS A 371 8.23 0.21 17.47
N ARG A 372 8.07 -1.07 17.14
CA ARG A 372 9.06 -1.82 16.38
C ARG A 372 8.84 -1.60 14.89
N THR A 373 9.88 -1.20 14.18
CA THR A 373 9.85 -0.95 12.74
C THR A 373 11.20 -1.40 12.18
N THR A 374 11.23 -2.56 11.51
CA THR A 374 12.47 -3.15 10.97
C THR A 374 12.18 -4.13 9.85
N GLN A 375 13.08 -4.21 8.87
CA GLN A 375 13.10 -5.33 7.94
C GLN A 375 13.69 -6.56 8.63
N VAL A 376 13.31 -7.76 8.20
CA VAL A 376 13.76 -9.01 8.77
C VAL A 376 14.03 -10.05 7.69
N LYS A 377 15.04 -10.91 7.95
CA LYS A 377 15.18 -12.22 7.32
C LYS A 377 14.92 -13.27 8.38
N ALA A 378 14.09 -14.24 8.07
CA ALA A 378 13.72 -15.29 9.01
C ALA A 378 13.72 -16.65 8.31
N ARG A 379 13.71 -17.71 9.12
CA ARG A 379 13.48 -19.09 8.69
C ARG A 379 12.17 -19.59 9.27
N ILE A 380 11.47 -20.41 8.53
CA ILE A 380 10.32 -21.13 9.07
C ILE A 380 10.81 -22.09 10.17
N ALA A 381 10.29 -21.95 11.39
CA ALA A 381 10.65 -22.78 12.54
C ALA A 381 9.68 -23.95 12.75
N ALA A 382 8.42 -23.78 12.35
CA ALA A 382 7.37 -24.78 12.46
C ALA A 382 7.46 -25.85 11.35
N ASP A 383 7.01 -27.07 11.65
CA ASP A 383 6.98 -28.19 10.67
C ASP A 383 5.68 -29.02 10.75
N ASP A 384 4.64 -28.50 11.38
CA ASP A 384 3.37 -29.21 11.54
C ASP A 384 2.21 -28.52 10.80
N GLY A 385 1.17 -29.28 10.49
CA GLY A 385 -0.08 -28.76 9.89
C GLY A 385 0.15 -28.05 8.57
N LEU A 386 -0.04 -26.72 8.54
CA LEU A 386 0.21 -25.86 7.37
C LEU A 386 1.70 -25.78 7.00
N PHE A 387 2.57 -25.94 7.98
CA PHE A 387 4.02 -25.81 7.81
C PHE A 387 4.73 -27.10 7.44
N LYS A 388 4.00 -28.21 7.31
CA LYS A 388 4.59 -29.51 6.98
C LYS A 388 5.40 -29.43 5.68
N GLY A 389 6.71 -29.62 5.79
CA GLY A 389 7.68 -29.52 4.69
C GLY A 389 8.08 -28.09 4.30
N LEU A 390 7.77 -27.10 5.16
CA LEU A 390 8.19 -25.71 4.98
C LEU A 390 9.34 -25.30 5.92
N LYS A 391 9.70 -26.16 6.87
CA LYS A 391 10.77 -25.87 7.83
C LYS A 391 12.06 -25.46 7.12
N ASP A 392 12.77 -24.51 7.71
CA ASP A 392 14.05 -23.96 7.25
C ASP A 392 13.99 -23.16 5.92
N ILE A 393 12.80 -22.97 5.33
CA ILE A 393 12.65 -22.03 4.21
C ILE A 393 12.98 -20.60 4.69
N ASN A 394 13.85 -19.92 3.94
CA ASN A 394 14.16 -18.53 4.19
C ASN A 394 13.05 -17.64 3.67
N VAL A 395 12.67 -16.66 4.49
CA VAL A 395 11.68 -15.64 4.13
C VAL A 395 12.20 -14.25 4.50
N THR A 396 11.77 -13.26 3.76
CA THR A 396 12.03 -11.85 4.04
C THR A 396 10.73 -11.12 4.27
N GLY A 397 10.77 -10.07 5.06
CA GLY A 397 9.60 -9.24 5.33
C GLY A 397 9.97 -8.07 6.23
N TYR A 398 8.99 -7.51 6.89
CA TYR A 398 9.21 -6.43 7.84
C TYR A 398 8.22 -6.50 9.00
N GLU A 399 8.66 -6.04 10.16
CA GLU A 399 7.83 -5.87 11.35
C GLU A 399 7.46 -4.39 11.52
N ILE A 400 6.19 -4.12 11.84
CA ILE A 400 5.69 -2.77 12.11
C ILE A 400 4.54 -2.83 13.10
N HIS A 401 4.84 -2.82 14.40
CA HIS A 401 3.85 -3.01 15.45
C HIS A 401 4.25 -2.32 16.76
N MET A 402 3.28 -2.14 17.67
CA MET A 402 3.48 -1.57 19.01
C MET A 402 3.31 -2.61 20.10
N GLY A 403 2.58 -3.69 19.86
CA GLY A 403 2.38 -4.76 20.82
C GLY A 403 3.56 -5.71 20.92
N GLN A 404 3.79 -6.26 22.10
CA GLN A 404 4.69 -7.39 22.34
C GLN A 404 3.87 -8.60 22.72
N THR A 405 4.05 -9.70 21.97
CA THR A 405 3.30 -10.93 22.20
C THR A 405 4.20 -11.99 22.84
N THR A 406 3.75 -12.50 23.97
CA THR A 406 4.37 -13.65 24.63
C THR A 406 3.64 -14.92 24.23
N ASN A 407 4.41 -15.95 23.88
CA ASN A 407 3.89 -17.27 23.51
C ASN A 407 4.10 -18.23 24.71
N ALA A 408 3.03 -18.48 25.45
CA ALA A 408 3.07 -19.37 26.62
C ALA A 408 3.07 -20.83 26.18
N ASN A 409 4.23 -21.45 26.05
CA ASN A 409 4.42 -22.87 25.71
C ASN A 409 3.91 -23.29 24.31
N GLY A 410 3.80 -22.34 23.36
CA GLY A 410 3.47 -22.61 21.98
C GLY A 410 4.71 -22.79 21.09
N GLN A 411 4.54 -23.45 19.95
CA GLN A 411 5.56 -23.56 18.93
C GLN A 411 5.71 -22.20 18.23
N PRO A 412 6.94 -21.65 18.08
CA PRO A 412 7.15 -20.45 17.28
C PRO A 412 6.90 -20.74 15.79
N ALA A 413 6.44 -19.73 15.04
CA ALA A 413 6.22 -19.87 13.62
C ALA A 413 7.51 -19.66 12.82
N LEU A 414 8.27 -18.62 13.18
CA LEU A 414 9.47 -18.17 12.48
C LEU A 414 10.63 -17.92 13.45
N HIS A 415 11.85 -18.05 12.93
CA HIS A 415 13.09 -17.68 13.60
C HIS A 415 13.74 -16.54 12.81
N VAL A 416 13.76 -15.35 13.36
CA VAL A 416 14.42 -14.18 12.75
C VAL A 416 15.93 -14.29 12.99
N ILE A 417 16.67 -14.26 11.89
CA ILE A 417 18.13 -14.49 11.87
C ILE A 417 18.94 -13.27 11.46
N GLU A 418 18.32 -12.27 10.83
CA GLU A 418 19.01 -11.07 10.37
C GLU A 418 18.03 -9.88 10.34
N THR A 419 18.55 -8.70 10.69
CA THR A 419 17.92 -7.39 10.54
C THR A 419 18.91 -6.44 9.88
N PRO A 420 18.53 -5.22 9.45
CA PRO A 420 19.48 -4.22 8.94
C PRO A 420 20.59 -3.86 9.95
N SER A 421 20.39 -4.11 11.24
CA SER A 421 21.40 -3.90 12.28
C SER A 421 22.44 -5.03 12.40
N GLY A 422 22.27 -6.13 11.65
CA GLY A 422 23.12 -7.30 11.65
C GLY A 422 22.40 -8.59 12.03
N GLU A 423 23.15 -9.58 12.51
CA GLU A 423 22.61 -10.86 12.98
C GLU A 423 21.57 -10.66 14.08
N ALA A 424 20.52 -11.44 14.03
CA ALA A 424 19.44 -11.47 15.00
C ALA A 424 19.14 -12.91 15.41
N ASP A 425 18.68 -13.08 16.64
CA ASP A 425 18.32 -14.40 17.18
C ASP A 425 17.08 -14.26 18.07
N TYR A 426 15.91 -14.29 17.46
CA TYR A 426 14.65 -14.29 18.19
C TYR A 426 13.55 -14.98 17.39
N PHE A 427 12.55 -15.48 18.12
CA PHE A 427 11.40 -16.13 17.51
C PHE A 427 10.23 -15.16 17.33
N ASP A 428 9.54 -15.29 16.21
CA ASP A 428 8.31 -14.57 15.90
C ASP A 428 7.15 -15.54 15.72
N GLY A 429 5.96 -15.04 16.09
CA GLY A 429 4.72 -15.72 15.88
C GLY A 429 4.46 -16.92 16.80
N ALA A 430 3.34 -17.56 16.53
CA ALA A 430 2.91 -18.76 17.24
C ALA A 430 2.09 -19.67 16.33
N VAL A 431 2.18 -20.98 16.58
CA VAL A 431 1.41 -22.01 15.87
C VAL A 431 0.60 -22.81 16.90
N SER A 432 -0.67 -23.11 16.57
CA SER A 432 -1.52 -23.97 17.38
C SER A 432 -1.02 -25.42 17.38
N ARG A 433 -1.48 -26.23 18.34
CA ARG A 433 -1.13 -27.66 18.40
C ARG A 433 -1.50 -28.46 17.15
N SER A 434 -2.57 -28.06 16.46
CA SER A 434 -2.98 -28.70 15.19
C SER A 434 -2.12 -28.28 14.01
N GLY A 435 -1.33 -27.23 14.14
CA GLY A 435 -0.59 -26.61 13.05
C GLY A 435 -1.47 -25.87 12.02
N LEU A 436 -2.79 -25.74 12.27
CA LEU A 436 -3.74 -25.12 11.35
C LEU A 436 -4.04 -23.65 11.65
N VAL A 437 -3.73 -23.17 12.87
CA VAL A 437 -3.83 -21.77 13.21
C VAL A 437 -2.42 -21.23 13.46
N PHE A 438 -2.09 -20.16 12.76
CA PHE A 438 -0.82 -19.50 13.00
C PHE A 438 -0.93 -17.98 12.93
N GLY A 439 -0.04 -17.29 13.61
CA GLY A 439 0.08 -15.84 13.55
C GLY A 439 1.52 -15.39 13.59
N THR A 440 1.80 -14.25 12.96
CA THR A 440 3.12 -13.62 12.85
C THR A 440 3.01 -12.11 12.83
N TYR A 441 4.06 -11.41 13.26
CA TYR A 441 4.21 -9.97 13.05
C TYR A 441 4.78 -9.61 11.68
N ILE A 442 5.36 -10.58 10.98
CA ILE A 442 6.05 -10.34 9.72
C ILE A 442 5.05 -10.07 8.60
N HIS A 443 5.06 -8.83 8.09
CA HIS A 443 4.43 -8.41 6.85
C HIS A 443 5.28 -8.82 5.65
N GLY A 444 4.65 -8.95 4.48
CA GLY A 444 5.34 -9.37 3.25
C GLY A 444 5.65 -10.86 3.18
N LEU A 445 5.16 -11.67 4.12
CA LEU A 445 5.42 -13.12 4.17
C LEU A 445 5.02 -13.81 2.86
N PHE A 446 3.84 -13.50 2.31
CA PHE A 446 3.35 -14.10 1.07
C PHE A 446 4.10 -13.60 -0.20
N HIS A 447 4.91 -12.55 -0.11
CA HIS A 447 5.77 -12.14 -1.23
C HIS A 447 6.98 -13.07 -1.43
N ASN A 448 7.21 -14.02 -0.54
CA ASN A 448 8.23 -15.06 -0.68
C ASN A 448 7.66 -16.23 -1.49
N ALA A 449 7.96 -16.29 -2.79
CA ALA A 449 7.35 -17.21 -3.74
C ALA A 449 7.45 -18.68 -3.31
N GLU A 450 8.62 -19.13 -2.82
CA GLU A 450 8.79 -20.51 -2.34
C GLU A 450 7.87 -20.85 -1.19
N PHE A 451 7.76 -19.94 -0.19
CA PHE A 451 6.84 -20.11 0.94
C PHE A 451 5.39 -20.18 0.47
N THR A 452 4.97 -19.22 -0.35
CA THR A 452 3.57 -19.10 -0.82
C THR A 452 3.18 -20.30 -1.67
N ASN A 453 4.02 -20.71 -2.61
CA ASN A 453 3.75 -21.88 -3.46
C ASN A 453 3.62 -23.16 -2.65
N ARG A 454 4.47 -23.39 -1.66
CA ARG A 454 4.38 -24.57 -0.80
C ARG A 454 3.16 -24.52 0.12
N LEU A 455 2.84 -23.34 0.68
CA LEU A 455 1.63 -23.16 1.49
C LEU A 455 0.36 -23.45 0.67
N LEU A 456 0.23 -22.89 -0.52
CA LEU A 456 -0.91 -23.14 -1.41
C LEU A 456 -0.98 -24.62 -1.83
N SER A 457 0.16 -25.24 -2.15
CA SER A 457 0.20 -26.67 -2.41
C SER A 457 -0.25 -27.52 -1.22
N ARG A 458 0.13 -27.13 0.00
CA ARG A 458 -0.30 -27.76 1.23
C ARG A 458 -1.81 -27.63 1.46
N LEU A 459 -2.38 -26.44 1.23
CA LEU A 459 -3.82 -26.21 1.32
C LEU A 459 -4.57 -27.08 0.30
N ARG A 460 -4.08 -27.21 -0.94
CA ARG A 460 -4.64 -28.09 -1.95
C ARG A 460 -4.65 -29.55 -1.52
N GLN A 461 -3.54 -30.03 -0.93
CA GLN A 461 -3.46 -31.38 -0.36
C GLN A 461 -4.50 -31.60 0.74
N LEU A 462 -4.67 -30.65 1.64
CA LEU A 462 -5.67 -30.74 2.72
C LEU A 462 -7.10 -30.82 2.18
N ARG A 463 -7.37 -30.22 1.02
CA ARG A 463 -8.68 -30.23 0.33
C ARG A 463 -8.83 -31.35 -0.70
N GLY A 464 -7.79 -32.15 -0.93
CA GLY A 464 -7.82 -33.20 -1.97
C GLY A 464 -7.86 -32.62 -3.40
N LEU A 465 -7.40 -31.37 -3.59
CA LEU A 465 -7.34 -30.72 -4.91
C LEU A 465 -6.04 -31.09 -5.63
N PRO A 466 -6.04 -31.11 -6.97
CA PRO A 466 -4.82 -31.39 -7.74
C PRO A 466 -3.76 -30.31 -7.53
N ALA A 467 -2.49 -30.69 -7.61
CA ALA A 467 -1.39 -29.75 -7.63
C ALA A 467 -1.48 -28.85 -8.88
N THR A 468 -1.24 -27.57 -8.72
CA THR A 468 -1.12 -26.62 -9.84
C THR A 468 0.34 -26.16 -9.92
N SER A 469 0.84 -25.95 -11.14
CA SER A 469 2.08 -25.21 -11.32
C SER A 469 1.78 -23.74 -11.08
N THR A 470 2.28 -23.20 -9.98
CA THR A 470 2.21 -21.77 -9.70
C THR A 470 3.35 -21.07 -10.45
N SER A 471 3.02 -20.11 -11.28
CA SER A 471 4.02 -19.20 -11.87
C SER A 471 4.10 -17.98 -10.95
N SER A 472 5.23 -17.78 -10.29
CA SER A 472 5.46 -16.53 -9.58
C SER A 472 5.38 -15.36 -10.56
N ILE A 473 4.51 -14.39 -10.29
CA ILE A 473 4.45 -13.16 -11.07
C ILE A 473 5.73 -12.38 -10.78
N ASP A 474 6.57 -12.18 -11.79
CA ASP A 474 7.74 -11.32 -11.68
C ASP A 474 7.28 -9.85 -11.59
N LYS A 475 7.49 -9.24 -10.43
CA LYS A 475 7.16 -7.81 -10.21
C LYS A 475 7.87 -6.91 -11.22
N GLN A 476 9.09 -7.25 -11.62
CA GLN A 476 9.84 -6.44 -12.59
C GLN A 476 9.18 -6.49 -13.97
N GLU A 477 8.69 -7.66 -14.38
CA GLU A 477 7.91 -7.81 -15.63
C GLU A 477 6.61 -6.98 -15.57
N MET A 478 5.95 -6.91 -14.40
CA MET A 478 4.74 -6.08 -14.25
C MET A 478 5.04 -4.59 -14.37
N TYR A 479 6.17 -4.11 -13.82
CA TYR A 479 6.60 -2.72 -14.01
C TYR A 479 6.96 -2.43 -15.46
N ASP A 480 7.58 -3.37 -16.18
CA ASP A 480 7.88 -3.23 -17.61
C ASP A 480 6.59 -3.17 -18.44
N LYS A 481 5.63 -4.04 -18.19
CA LYS A 481 4.29 -3.98 -18.83
C LYS A 481 3.59 -2.64 -18.56
N LEU A 482 3.65 -2.12 -17.33
CA LEU A 482 3.09 -0.82 -17.02
C LEU A 482 3.78 0.29 -17.82
N ALA A 483 5.11 0.28 -17.87
CA ALA A 483 5.89 1.25 -18.63
C ALA A 483 5.52 1.21 -20.10
N ASP A 484 5.41 0.01 -20.70
CA ASP A 484 5.04 -0.18 -22.10
C ASP A 484 3.65 0.40 -22.39
N VAL A 485 2.65 0.11 -21.55
CA VAL A 485 1.31 0.65 -21.76
C VAL A 485 1.30 2.17 -21.65
N ILE A 486 2.00 2.75 -20.68
CA ILE A 486 2.09 4.21 -20.55
C ILE A 486 2.82 4.82 -21.74
N ARG A 487 3.94 4.25 -22.16
CA ARG A 487 4.76 4.72 -23.29
C ARG A 487 3.97 4.72 -24.61
N HIS A 488 3.13 3.71 -24.85
CA HIS A 488 2.30 3.63 -26.04
C HIS A 488 1.10 4.58 -26.05
N ASN A 489 0.66 5.06 -24.89
CA ASN A 489 -0.55 5.88 -24.75
C ASN A 489 -0.27 7.34 -24.34
N LEU A 490 0.99 7.72 -24.12
CA LEU A 490 1.43 9.08 -23.87
C LEU A 490 2.35 9.59 -24.99
N ASP A 491 2.23 10.87 -25.33
CA ASP A 491 3.22 11.59 -26.14
C ASP A 491 4.49 11.81 -25.31
N MET A 492 5.34 10.78 -25.31
CA MET A 492 6.58 10.81 -24.53
C MET A 492 7.52 11.93 -24.99
N SER A 493 7.52 12.30 -26.28
CA SER A 493 8.32 13.42 -26.77
C SER A 493 7.97 14.73 -26.05
N LYS A 494 6.66 15.01 -25.90
CA LYS A 494 6.20 16.17 -25.12
C LYS A 494 6.48 16.02 -23.63
N VAL A 495 6.37 14.82 -23.05
CA VAL A 495 6.72 14.59 -21.64
C VAL A 495 8.20 14.92 -21.42
N TYR A 496 9.09 14.50 -22.33
CA TYR A 496 10.51 14.84 -22.29
C TYR A 496 10.75 16.34 -22.47
N GLU A 497 10.12 16.98 -23.48
CA GLU A 497 10.21 18.44 -23.69
C GLU A 497 9.78 19.21 -22.43
N ILE A 498 8.69 18.79 -21.79
CA ILE A 498 8.17 19.40 -20.55
C ILE A 498 9.16 19.23 -19.40
N THR A 499 9.78 18.06 -19.28
CA THR A 499 10.69 17.71 -18.18
C THR A 499 12.06 18.38 -18.33
N PHE A 500 12.63 18.39 -19.53
CA PHE A 500 14.01 18.83 -19.79
C PHE A 500 14.11 20.20 -20.45
N GLY A 501 13.03 20.73 -21.05
CA GLY A 501 13.02 21.91 -21.90
C GLY A 501 13.33 21.57 -23.38
N ARG A 502 13.15 22.55 -24.29
CA ARG A 502 13.17 22.35 -25.76
C ARG A 502 14.52 21.90 -26.39
N ASN A 503 15.57 21.64 -25.61
CA ASN A 503 16.94 21.42 -26.14
C ASN A 503 17.47 19.98 -25.95
N HIS A 504 16.62 18.97 -25.82
CA HIS A 504 17.02 17.58 -25.81
C HIS A 504 16.31 16.84 -26.95
N GLY A 505 16.87 17.00 -28.15
CA GLY A 505 16.65 16.18 -29.33
C GLY A 505 17.92 15.46 -29.68
#